data_edebd99f669e5a620cc9fe7b2086ff38
#
_entry.id   edebd99f669e5a620cc9fe7b2086ff38
#
_cell.length_a   1.000
_cell.length_b   1.000
_cell.length_c   1.000
_cell.angle_alpha   90.00
_cell.angle_beta   90.00
_cell.angle_gamma   90.00
#
_symmetry.space_group_name_H-M   'P 1'
#
loop_
_entity.id
_entity.type
_entity.pdbx_description
1 polymer ?
#
loop_
_entity_poly.entity_id
_entity_poly.type
_entity_poly.pdbx_seq_one_letter_code
_entity_poly.pdbx_strand_id
1 'polypeptide(L)'
;SGPLVRSMLQVRLGMGSRVFARNCEVREIGTEAAAVFLERNHLYGHARARYRFGLFRFRSTGAGEATMDSTQPLVAVAAFSKGREMTDGTMSYEWVRYASVRGVRIVGGMGRLLDAFVMDRTGKDCPGAFEVMTYCDLEWYDGRSYHRLGFEDAGLRPPVAFMCPVDGGRRIHEGKLTTDRRFRHLLQDGSGAGERMVRILNTGSRKLILRCGV
;
A
#
# COMPACT_ATOMS: atom_id res chain seq x y z
N SER A 1 -15.93 -2.35 4.47
CA SER A 1 -15.11 -1.31 3.76
C SER A 1 -15.69 0.11 3.84
N GLY A 2 -16.98 0.29 4.16
CA GLY A 2 -17.65 1.60 4.23
C GLY A 2 -16.91 2.68 5.04
N PRO A 3 -16.50 2.43 6.29
CA PRO A 3 -15.77 3.44 7.09
C PRO A 3 -14.41 3.84 6.48
N LEU A 4 -13.71 2.92 5.81
CA LEU A 4 -12.45 3.22 5.16
C LEU A 4 -12.64 4.10 3.92
N VAL A 5 -13.61 3.76 3.07
CA VAL A 5 -13.97 4.53 1.88
C VAL A 5 -14.40 5.95 2.28
N ARG A 6 -15.25 6.08 3.31
CA ARG A 6 -15.66 7.38 3.85
C ARG A 6 -14.44 8.21 4.29
N SER A 7 -13.53 7.61 5.04
CA SER A 7 -12.29 8.26 5.47
C SER A 7 -11.43 8.74 4.30
N MET A 8 -11.28 7.91 3.25
CA MET A 8 -10.54 8.28 2.05
C MET A 8 -11.17 9.47 1.33
N LEU A 9 -12.50 9.50 1.20
CA LEU A 9 -13.22 10.61 0.59
C LEU A 9 -13.10 11.90 1.43
N GLN A 10 -13.25 11.81 2.75
CA GLN A 10 -13.09 12.95 3.65
C GLN A 10 -11.68 13.56 3.54
N VAL A 11 -10.63 12.74 3.54
CA VAL A 11 -9.24 13.21 3.36
C VAL A 11 -9.06 13.91 2.01
N ARG A 12 -9.66 13.40 0.94
CA ARG A 12 -9.61 14.02 -0.39
C ARG A 12 -10.32 15.37 -0.44
N LEU A 13 -11.45 15.50 0.24
CA LEU A 13 -12.21 16.74 0.36
C LEU A 13 -11.57 17.75 1.33
N GLY A 14 -10.37 17.43 1.86
CA GLY A 14 -9.66 18.32 2.79
C GLY A 14 -10.17 18.29 4.23
N MET A 15 -11.11 17.40 4.55
CA MET A 15 -11.72 17.27 5.88
C MET A 15 -10.87 16.44 6.86
N GLY A 16 -9.77 15.84 6.39
CA GLY A 16 -8.84 15.07 7.22
C GLY A 16 -7.80 15.96 7.91
N SER A 17 -7.25 15.48 9.03
CA SER A 17 -6.09 16.09 9.65
C SER A 17 -4.84 15.92 8.78
N ARG A 18 -3.83 16.81 8.97
CA ARG A 18 -2.58 16.75 8.23
C ARG A 18 -1.41 16.45 9.16
N VAL A 19 -0.55 15.55 8.73
CA VAL A 19 0.74 15.27 9.35
C VAL A 19 1.81 15.44 8.28
N PHE A 20 2.86 16.18 8.58
CA PHE A 20 4.00 16.33 7.69
C PHE A 20 5.02 15.23 7.97
N ALA A 21 5.47 14.55 6.93
CA ALA A 21 6.43 13.45 7.06
C ALA A 21 7.79 13.88 7.64
N ARG A 22 8.16 15.16 7.53
CA ARG A 22 9.34 15.72 8.21
C ARG A 22 9.23 15.64 9.74
N ASN A 23 8.03 15.56 10.29
CA ASN A 23 7.75 15.38 11.72
C ASN A 23 7.57 13.90 12.08
N CYS A 24 8.13 13.01 11.28
CA CYS A 24 8.06 11.57 11.47
C CYS A 24 9.44 10.94 11.28
N GLU A 25 9.65 9.82 11.92
CA GLU A 25 10.78 8.94 11.70
C GLU A 25 10.37 7.77 10.82
N VAL A 26 11.28 7.32 9.94
CA VAL A 26 11.11 6.08 9.17
C VAL A 26 11.83 4.95 9.89
N ARG A 27 11.15 3.84 10.08
CA ARG A 27 11.74 2.60 10.62
C ARG A 27 11.31 1.41 9.77
N GLU A 28 12.19 0.43 9.63
CA GLU A 28 11.77 -0.91 9.18
C GLU A 28 10.87 -1.53 10.24
N ILE A 29 9.80 -2.21 9.80
CA ILE A 29 8.81 -2.83 10.70
C ILE A 29 8.60 -4.31 10.40
N GLY A 30 8.24 -5.05 11.43
CA GLY A 30 7.92 -6.47 11.32
C GLY A 30 6.65 -6.76 10.50
N THR A 31 6.53 -8.00 10.06
CA THR A 31 5.38 -8.47 9.26
C THR A 31 4.06 -8.26 9.98
N GLU A 32 4.00 -8.55 11.27
CA GLU A 32 2.77 -8.45 12.08
C GLU A 32 2.30 -7.01 12.21
N ALA A 33 3.20 -6.09 12.56
CA ALA A 33 2.86 -4.65 12.68
C ALA A 33 2.34 -4.09 11.35
N ALA A 34 3.01 -4.43 10.24
CA ALA A 34 2.57 -4.02 8.91
C ALA A 34 1.22 -4.65 8.53
N ALA A 35 0.99 -5.93 8.84
CA ALA A 35 -0.26 -6.62 8.55
C ALA A 35 -1.43 -5.99 9.31
N VAL A 36 -1.30 -5.80 10.62
CA VAL A 36 -2.33 -5.16 11.45
C VAL A 36 -2.66 -3.76 10.94
N PHE A 37 -1.64 -2.97 10.62
CA PHE A 37 -1.84 -1.61 10.10
C PHE A 37 -2.56 -1.61 8.74
N LEU A 38 -2.09 -2.42 7.78
CA LEU A 38 -2.63 -2.48 6.43
C LEU A 38 -4.05 -3.07 6.40
N GLU A 39 -4.37 -4.06 7.25
CA GLU A 39 -5.74 -4.58 7.37
C GLU A 39 -6.73 -3.50 7.79
N ARG A 40 -6.33 -2.58 8.63
CA ARG A 40 -7.17 -1.48 9.12
C ARG A 40 -7.26 -0.30 8.16
N ASN A 41 -6.21 -0.02 7.40
CA ASN A 41 -6.04 1.25 6.70
C ASN A 41 -5.93 1.15 5.17
N HIS A 42 -5.84 -0.06 4.59
CA HIS A 42 -5.76 -0.25 3.13
C HIS A 42 -6.98 -0.99 2.58
N LEU A 43 -7.53 -0.56 1.44
CA LEU A 43 -8.74 -1.15 0.82
C LEU A 43 -8.63 -2.66 0.60
N TYR A 44 -7.49 -3.11 0.11
CA TYR A 44 -7.20 -4.51 -0.15
C TYR A 44 -6.43 -5.20 0.99
N GLY A 45 -6.24 -4.49 2.12
CA GLY A 45 -5.55 -4.96 3.32
C GLY A 45 -4.10 -5.36 3.11
N HIS A 46 -3.64 -6.24 3.99
CA HIS A 46 -2.29 -6.78 3.95
C HIS A 46 -2.03 -7.62 2.68
N ALA A 47 -0.79 -7.54 2.19
CA ALA A 47 -0.27 -8.41 1.14
C ALA A 47 1.13 -8.89 1.52
N ARG A 48 1.54 -10.04 0.96
CA ARG A 48 2.89 -10.55 1.16
C ARG A 48 3.90 -9.54 0.62
N ALA A 49 4.87 -9.18 1.46
CA ALA A 49 5.95 -8.25 1.14
C ALA A 49 7.24 -8.70 1.80
N ARG A 50 8.39 -8.35 1.25
CA ARG A 50 9.70 -8.64 1.84
C ARG A 50 10.18 -7.49 2.71
N TYR A 51 10.03 -6.26 2.24
CA TYR A 51 10.49 -5.04 2.90
C TYR A 51 9.30 -4.21 3.33
N ARG A 52 9.32 -3.69 4.54
CA ARG A 52 8.22 -2.94 5.14
C ARG A 52 8.77 -1.80 5.96
N PHE A 53 8.35 -0.58 5.62
CA PHE A 53 8.76 0.64 6.30
C PHE A 53 7.53 1.33 6.88
N GLY A 54 7.67 1.83 8.11
CA GLY A 54 6.66 2.60 8.81
C GLY A 54 7.12 4.03 9.07
N LEU A 55 6.17 4.97 9.00
CA LEU A 55 6.35 6.34 9.49
C LEU A 55 5.78 6.44 10.89
N PHE A 56 6.62 6.86 11.83
CA PHE A 56 6.29 7.09 13.23
C PHE A 56 6.30 8.58 13.53
N ARG A 57 5.16 9.13 13.95
CA ARG A 57 5.05 10.55 14.26
C ARG A 57 5.76 10.86 15.57
N PHE A 58 6.62 11.90 15.58
CA PHE A 58 7.20 12.41 16.81
C PHE A 58 6.10 12.90 17.75
N ARG A 59 6.23 12.62 19.04
CA ARG A 59 5.42 13.27 20.07
C ARG A 59 5.95 14.68 20.28
N SER A 60 5.09 15.67 20.22
CA SER A 60 5.41 17.00 20.71
C SER A 60 5.31 16.95 22.24
N THR A 61 6.43 16.87 22.92
CA THR A 61 6.50 17.27 24.31
C THR A 61 6.48 18.80 24.32
N GLY A 62 5.64 19.44 25.14
CA GLY A 62 5.43 20.88 25.16
C GLY A 62 6.69 21.76 25.37
N ALA A 63 7.88 21.17 25.41
CA ALA A 63 9.20 21.80 25.52
C ALA A 63 10.02 21.80 24.23
N GLY A 64 9.44 21.45 23.06
CA GLY A 64 10.14 21.55 21.77
C GLY A 64 11.14 20.44 21.45
N GLU A 65 11.41 19.52 22.35
CA GLU A 65 12.27 18.36 22.08
C GLU A 65 11.45 17.16 21.59
N ALA A 66 11.83 16.63 20.41
CA ALA A 66 11.27 15.41 19.86
C ALA A 66 11.92 14.20 20.54
N THR A 67 11.23 13.57 21.48
CA THR A 67 11.74 12.34 22.13
C THR A 67 11.47 11.12 21.25
N MET A 68 12.49 10.30 21.05
CA MET A 68 12.39 8.98 20.43
C MET A 68 11.91 7.97 21.47
N ASP A 69 10.58 7.80 21.55
CA ASP A 69 9.97 6.81 22.44
C ASP A 69 9.33 5.68 21.64
N SER A 70 9.41 4.45 22.16
CA SER A 70 8.79 3.24 21.60
C SER A 70 7.25 3.33 21.48
N THR A 71 6.62 4.33 22.08
CA THR A 71 5.17 4.60 22.03
C THR A 71 4.74 5.54 20.89
N GLN A 72 5.66 5.92 19.99
CA GLN A 72 5.31 6.79 18.86
C GLN A 72 4.26 6.14 17.95
N PRO A 73 3.18 6.86 17.57
CA PRO A 73 2.14 6.29 16.74
C PRO A 73 2.61 6.06 15.32
N LEU A 74 2.41 4.84 14.81
CA LEU A 74 2.60 4.48 13.42
C LEU A 74 1.49 5.15 12.57
N VAL A 75 1.87 6.01 11.63
CA VAL A 75 0.93 6.84 10.86
C VAL A 75 0.86 6.50 9.38
N ALA A 76 1.88 5.84 8.83
CA ALA A 76 1.84 5.30 7.46
C ALA A 76 2.75 4.08 7.33
N VAL A 77 2.42 3.22 6.36
CA VAL A 77 3.20 2.02 6.03
C VAL A 77 3.36 1.92 4.52
N ALA A 78 4.57 1.59 4.08
CA ALA A 78 4.88 1.12 2.73
C ALA A 78 5.42 -0.31 2.79
N ALA A 79 5.01 -1.13 1.81
CA ALA A 79 5.42 -2.53 1.71
C ALA A 79 5.88 -2.85 0.29
N PHE A 80 7.07 -3.47 0.17
CA PHE A 80 7.71 -3.78 -1.10
C PHE A 80 7.98 -5.29 -1.21
N SER A 81 7.89 -5.80 -2.44
CA SER A 81 8.15 -7.22 -2.73
C SER A 81 9.62 -7.59 -2.53
N LYS A 82 9.92 -8.88 -2.57
CA LYS A 82 11.27 -9.35 -2.88
C LYS A 82 11.64 -8.91 -4.30
N GLY A 83 12.91 -8.55 -4.52
CA GLY A 83 13.42 -8.27 -5.85
C GLY A 83 13.27 -9.47 -6.78
N ARG A 84 12.99 -9.19 -8.03
CA ARG A 84 12.93 -10.15 -9.13
C ARG A 84 13.84 -9.66 -10.25
N GLU A 85 14.75 -10.51 -10.66
CA GLU A 85 15.56 -10.27 -11.85
C GLU A 85 14.70 -10.41 -13.10
N MET A 86 14.76 -9.41 -13.96
CA MET A 86 14.05 -9.35 -15.22
C MET A 86 14.93 -9.98 -16.32
N THR A 87 14.36 -10.22 -17.50
CA THR A 87 15.07 -10.86 -18.62
C THR A 87 16.25 -10.06 -19.17
N ASP A 88 16.27 -8.76 -18.92
CA ASP A 88 17.35 -7.83 -19.27
C ASP A 88 18.40 -7.67 -18.15
N GLY A 89 18.29 -8.46 -17.08
CA GLY A 89 19.18 -8.39 -15.92
C GLY A 89 18.82 -7.29 -14.91
N THR A 90 17.81 -6.45 -15.19
CA THR A 90 17.38 -5.41 -14.26
C THR A 90 16.71 -6.03 -13.03
N MET A 91 17.10 -5.61 -11.83
CA MET A 91 16.41 -6.00 -10.60
C MET A 91 15.14 -5.14 -10.44
N SER A 92 13.97 -5.78 -10.37
CA SER A 92 12.67 -5.11 -10.24
C SER A 92 12.02 -5.42 -8.89
N TYR A 93 11.54 -4.37 -8.20
CA TYR A 93 10.81 -4.47 -6.94
C TYR A 93 9.40 -3.89 -7.11
N GLU A 94 8.39 -4.55 -6.57
CA GLU A 94 7.03 -4.01 -6.56
C GLU A 94 6.76 -3.25 -5.27
N TRP A 95 6.34 -1.98 -5.36
CA TRP A 95 5.70 -1.27 -4.27
C TRP A 95 4.25 -1.77 -4.13
N VAL A 96 4.06 -2.79 -3.29
CA VAL A 96 2.82 -3.58 -3.22
C VAL A 96 1.70 -2.83 -2.50
N ARG A 97 2.04 -2.08 -1.42
CA ARG A 97 1.06 -1.37 -0.58
C ARG A 97 1.62 -0.07 -0.05
N TYR A 98 0.74 0.93 0.00
CA TYR A 98 0.91 2.14 0.79
C TYR A 98 -0.42 2.47 1.47
N ALA A 99 -0.39 2.77 2.76
CA ALA A 99 -1.54 3.30 3.48
C ALA A 99 -1.09 4.30 4.54
N SER A 100 -1.92 5.31 4.78
CA SER A 100 -1.86 6.18 5.96
C SER A 100 -3.00 5.83 6.93
N VAL A 101 -2.85 6.19 8.18
CA VAL A 101 -3.91 6.04 9.18
C VAL A 101 -5.17 6.80 8.75
N ARG A 102 -6.34 6.25 9.04
CA ARG A 102 -7.63 6.82 8.64
C ARG A 102 -7.79 8.26 9.11
N GLY A 103 -8.40 9.09 8.27
CA GLY A 103 -8.67 10.49 8.57
C GLY A 103 -7.45 11.41 8.53
N VAL A 104 -6.26 10.89 8.19
CA VAL A 104 -5.02 11.66 8.19
C VAL A 104 -4.38 11.66 6.80
N ARG A 105 -4.04 12.84 6.31
CA ARG A 105 -3.20 13.04 5.14
C ARG A 105 -1.74 13.20 5.56
N ILE A 106 -0.88 12.27 5.14
CA ILE A 106 0.56 12.38 5.39
C ILE A 106 1.21 13.10 4.22
N VAL A 107 1.58 14.36 4.42
CA VAL A 107 2.24 15.18 3.39
C VAL A 107 3.71 14.76 3.27
N GLY A 108 4.12 14.32 2.08
CA GLY A 108 5.47 13.80 1.83
C GLY A 108 5.71 12.37 2.32
N GLY A 109 4.68 11.69 2.85
CA GLY A 109 4.84 10.33 3.43
C GLY A 109 5.26 9.27 2.43
N MET A 110 4.68 9.30 1.23
CA MET A 110 5.05 8.37 0.17
C MET A 110 6.53 8.52 -0.20
N GLY A 111 6.99 9.76 -0.44
CA GLY A 111 8.38 10.03 -0.79
C GLY A 111 9.35 9.53 0.28
N ARG A 112 9.13 9.91 1.56
CA ARG A 112 10.02 9.48 2.65
C ARG A 112 10.13 7.96 2.81
N LEU A 113 9.04 7.22 2.62
CA LEU A 113 9.07 5.75 2.69
C LEU A 113 9.72 5.11 1.45
N LEU A 114 9.52 5.72 0.27
CA LEU A 114 10.20 5.32 -0.95
C LEU A 114 11.71 5.56 -0.85
N ASP A 115 12.12 6.76 -0.41
CA ASP A 115 13.53 7.12 -0.25
C ASP A 115 14.24 6.16 0.71
N ALA A 116 13.60 5.83 1.83
CA ALA A 116 14.14 4.85 2.79
C ALA A 116 14.33 3.46 2.16
N PHE A 117 13.36 3.01 1.35
CA PHE A 117 13.49 1.74 0.63
C PHE A 117 14.63 1.80 -0.40
N VAL A 118 14.69 2.86 -1.21
CA VAL A 118 15.73 3.04 -2.23
C VAL A 118 17.11 3.08 -1.58
N MET A 119 17.29 3.85 -0.51
CA MET A 119 18.57 3.91 0.23
C MET A 119 18.97 2.56 0.81
N ASP A 120 18.01 1.82 1.37
CA ASP A 120 18.27 0.48 1.92
C ASP A 120 18.70 -0.51 0.83
N ARG A 121 18.13 -0.42 -0.37
CA ARG A 121 18.50 -1.30 -1.48
C ARG A 121 19.84 -0.92 -2.13
N THR A 122 20.06 0.35 -2.38
CA THR A 122 21.31 0.85 -2.96
C THR A 122 22.53 0.46 -2.09
N GLY A 123 22.38 0.45 -0.77
CA GLY A 123 23.48 0.14 0.15
C GLY A 123 23.75 -1.34 0.39
N LYS A 124 22.81 -2.25 0.09
CA LYS A 124 22.89 -3.65 0.56
C LYS A 124 22.91 -4.71 -0.54
N ASP A 125 21.95 -4.65 -1.46
CA ASP A 125 21.67 -5.80 -2.35
C ASP A 125 21.75 -5.46 -3.85
N CYS A 126 21.88 -4.20 -4.20
CA CYS A 126 21.93 -3.76 -5.58
C CYS A 126 23.08 -2.76 -5.79
N PRO A 127 24.29 -3.24 -6.13
CA PRO A 127 25.40 -2.36 -6.50
C PRO A 127 25.20 -1.66 -7.86
N GLY A 128 24.12 -1.99 -8.58
CA GLY A 128 23.76 -1.45 -9.89
C GLY A 128 22.36 -0.81 -9.92
N ALA A 129 21.94 -0.41 -11.12
CA ALA A 129 20.62 0.13 -11.37
C ALA A 129 19.53 -0.90 -11.10
N PHE A 130 18.43 -0.46 -10.53
CA PHE A 130 17.22 -1.27 -10.31
C PHE A 130 15.96 -0.44 -10.56
N GLU A 131 14.83 -1.09 -10.63
CA GLU A 131 13.53 -0.40 -10.76
C GLU A 131 12.59 -0.70 -9.60
N VAL A 132 11.76 0.29 -9.29
CA VAL A 132 10.59 0.13 -8.42
C VAL A 132 9.35 0.27 -9.28
N MET A 133 8.54 -0.76 -9.36
CA MET A 133 7.28 -0.70 -10.09
C MET A 133 6.08 -0.72 -9.14
N THR A 134 4.94 -0.20 -9.59
CA THR A 134 3.67 -0.25 -8.84
C THR A 134 2.48 -0.26 -9.78
N TYR A 135 1.32 -0.62 -9.24
CA TYR A 135 0.03 -0.52 -9.91
C TYR A 135 -0.87 0.49 -9.21
N CYS A 136 -1.23 1.55 -9.93
CA CYS A 136 -2.20 2.54 -9.47
C CYS A 136 -3.60 2.10 -9.89
N ASP A 137 -4.48 1.87 -8.92
CA ASP A 137 -5.88 1.51 -9.16
C ASP A 137 -6.65 2.72 -9.69
N LEU A 138 -7.17 2.64 -10.92
CA LEU A 138 -7.84 3.73 -11.61
C LEU A 138 -9.25 4.04 -11.08
N GLU A 139 -9.85 3.16 -10.26
CA GLU A 139 -11.08 3.48 -9.55
C GLU A 139 -10.89 4.60 -8.52
N TRP A 140 -9.69 4.68 -7.95
CA TRP A 140 -9.42 5.55 -6.81
C TRP A 140 -8.39 6.63 -7.09
N TYR A 141 -7.46 6.42 -8.01
CA TYR A 141 -6.30 7.29 -8.19
C TYR A 141 -5.97 7.47 -9.66
N ASP A 142 -5.42 8.62 -9.99
CA ASP A 142 -4.99 9.00 -11.35
C ASP A 142 -3.47 8.81 -11.58
N GLY A 143 -2.73 8.39 -10.56
CA GLY A 143 -1.28 8.21 -10.65
C GLY A 143 -0.43 9.45 -10.34
N ARG A 144 -1.03 10.67 -10.23
CA ARG A 144 -0.27 11.93 -10.03
C ARG A 144 0.68 11.91 -8.84
N SER A 145 0.32 11.20 -7.77
CA SER A 145 1.19 11.10 -6.59
C SER A 145 2.48 10.35 -6.91
N TYR A 146 2.43 9.35 -7.76
CA TYR A 146 3.58 8.59 -8.22
C TYR A 146 4.42 9.38 -9.24
N HIS A 147 3.78 10.09 -10.18
CA HIS A 147 4.50 10.95 -11.11
C HIS A 147 5.32 12.03 -10.41
N ARG A 148 4.81 12.61 -9.31
CA ARG A 148 5.56 13.56 -8.47
C ARG A 148 6.78 12.94 -7.77
N LEU A 149 6.84 11.63 -7.66
CA LEU A 149 7.97 10.87 -7.12
C LEU A 149 8.92 10.35 -8.23
N GLY A 150 8.70 10.77 -9.48
CA GLY A 150 9.53 10.40 -10.61
C GLY A 150 9.13 9.10 -11.32
N PHE A 151 7.99 8.49 -10.95
CA PHE A 151 7.50 7.31 -11.69
C PHE A 151 7.00 7.69 -13.07
N GLU A 152 7.36 6.87 -14.05
CA GLU A 152 6.93 6.97 -15.44
C GLU A 152 5.84 5.94 -15.76
N ASP A 153 5.00 6.27 -16.75
CA ASP A 153 3.96 5.37 -17.25
C ASP A 153 4.57 4.16 -17.99
N ALA A 154 4.12 2.97 -17.60
CA ALA A 154 4.50 1.71 -18.24
C ALA A 154 3.26 0.94 -18.76
N GLY A 155 2.22 1.66 -19.11
CA GLY A 155 1.01 1.19 -19.74
C GLY A 155 -0.14 0.82 -18.81
N LEU A 156 -1.29 0.64 -19.41
CA LEU A 156 -2.52 0.25 -18.73
C LEU A 156 -2.61 -1.28 -18.59
N ARG A 157 -3.28 -1.70 -17.52
CA ARG A 157 -3.65 -3.09 -17.28
C ARG A 157 -5.17 -3.21 -17.31
N PRO A 158 -5.69 -4.28 -17.92
CA PRO A 158 -7.13 -4.48 -18.04
C PRO A 158 -7.80 -4.60 -16.66
N PRO A 159 -9.14 -4.40 -16.61
CA PRO A 159 -9.93 -4.68 -15.43
C PRO A 159 -9.72 -6.10 -14.91
N VAL A 160 -9.70 -6.24 -13.59
CA VAL A 160 -9.64 -7.53 -12.90
C VAL A 160 -10.90 -7.77 -12.09
N ALA A 161 -11.28 -9.04 -11.94
CA ALA A 161 -12.49 -9.44 -11.26
C ALA A 161 -12.27 -9.54 -9.73
N PHE A 162 -13.27 -9.05 -9.01
CA PHE A 162 -13.41 -9.20 -7.57
C PHE A 162 -14.75 -9.81 -7.24
N MET A 163 -14.79 -10.57 -6.16
CA MET A 163 -16.04 -11.01 -5.51
C MET A 163 -16.33 -10.08 -4.33
N CYS A 164 -17.58 -9.68 -4.20
CA CYS A 164 -18.02 -8.77 -3.14
C CYS A 164 -19.30 -9.34 -2.51
N PRO A 165 -19.40 -9.45 -1.17
CA PRO A 165 -20.64 -9.80 -0.51
C PRO A 165 -21.76 -8.82 -0.85
N VAL A 166 -22.97 -9.32 -1.12
CA VAL A 166 -24.14 -8.50 -1.49
C VAL A 166 -24.49 -7.52 -0.36
N ASP A 167 -24.39 -7.98 0.88
CA ASP A 167 -24.70 -7.19 2.08
C ASP A 167 -23.59 -6.19 2.46
N GLY A 168 -22.61 -6.03 1.58
CA GLY A 168 -21.46 -5.19 1.80
C GLY A 168 -20.30 -5.93 2.44
N GLY A 169 -19.09 -5.42 2.24
CA GLY A 169 -17.92 -6.08 2.77
C GLY A 169 -16.67 -5.71 1.98
N ARG A 170 -15.63 -6.49 2.15
CA ARG A 170 -14.37 -6.33 1.44
C ARG A 170 -14.43 -7.03 0.09
N ARG A 171 -13.97 -6.35 -0.94
CA ARG A 171 -13.73 -6.98 -2.24
C ARG A 171 -12.58 -7.98 -2.13
N ILE A 172 -12.78 -9.18 -2.64
CA ILE A 172 -11.81 -10.27 -2.68
C ILE A 172 -11.43 -10.48 -4.14
N HIS A 173 -10.16 -10.35 -4.47
CA HIS A 173 -9.67 -10.64 -5.83
C HIS A 173 -10.04 -12.09 -6.21
N GLU A 174 -10.65 -12.29 -7.38
CA GLU A 174 -11.19 -13.60 -7.82
C GLU A 174 -10.12 -14.71 -7.74
N GLY A 175 -8.89 -14.47 -8.15
CA GLY A 175 -7.79 -15.42 -8.05
C GLY A 175 -7.43 -15.85 -6.61
N LYS A 176 -7.81 -15.09 -5.59
CA LYS A 176 -7.61 -15.49 -4.18
C LYS A 176 -8.62 -16.52 -3.70
N LEU A 177 -9.78 -16.60 -4.30
CA LEU A 177 -10.79 -17.59 -3.93
C LEU A 177 -10.28 -19.02 -4.11
N THR A 178 -9.48 -19.25 -5.13
CA THR A 178 -8.90 -20.56 -5.42
C THR A 178 -7.56 -20.80 -4.71
N THR A 179 -6.75 -19.77 -4.52
CA THR A 179 -5.39 -19.89 -4.02
C THR A 179 -5.22 -19.68 -2.52
N ASP A 180 -6.13 -18.92 -1.89
CA ASP A 180 -6.07 -18.57 -0.47
C ASP A 180 -7.10 -19.40 0.33
N ARG A 181 -6.61 -20.27 1.23
CA ARG A 181 -7.46 -21.13 2.07
C ARG A 181 -8.52 -20.38 2.88
N ARG A 182 -8.25 -19.12 3.24
CA ARG A 182 -9.17 -18.28 4.02
C ARG A 182 -10.48 -17.99 3.28
N PHE A 183 -10.47 -18.08 1.94
CA PHE A 183 -11.64 -17.73 1.11
C PHE A 183 -12.25 -18.93 0.40
N ARG A 184 -11.67 -20.14 0.52
CA ARG A 184 -12.19 -21.35 -0.15
C ARG A 184 -13.62 -21.72 0.25
N HIS A 185 -14.00 -21.43 1.49
CA HIS A 185 -15.38 -21.67 1.95
C HIS A 185 -16.42 -20.88 1.15
N LEU A 186 -16.06 -19.74 0.57
CA LEU A 186 -16.94 -18.91 -0.25
C LEU A 186 -17.23 -19.52 -1.64
N LEU A 187 -16.48 -20.54 -2.05
CA LEU A 187 -16.66 -21.26 -3.31
C LEU A 187 -17.53 -22.53 -3.16
N GLN A 188 -17.77 -22.99 -1.93
CA GLN A 188 -18.33 -24.32 -1.67
C GLN A 188 -19.86 -24.36 -1.51
N ASP A 189 -20.57 -23.25 -1.73
CA ASP A 189 -21.98 -23.18 -1.39
C ASP A 189 -22.96 -23.50 -2.54
N GLY A 190 -23.23 -24.81 -2.67
CA GLY A 190 -24.53 -25.31 -3.14
C GLY A 190 -25.61 -25.39 -2.05
N SER A 191 -25.32 -25.05 -0.80
CA SER A 191 -26.25 -25.24 0.34
C SER A 191 -26.63 -23.88 0.94
N GLY A 192 -27.57 -23.16 0.38
CA GLY A 192 -28.47 -22.12 0.91
C GLY A 192 -28.10 -21.21 2.09
N ALA A 193 -26.94 -21.32 2.69
CA ALA A 193 -26.46 -20.54 3.85
C ALA A 193 -25.19 -19.74 3.60
N GLY A 194 -24.64 -19.73 2.38
CA GLY A 194 -23.44 -18.98 2.03
C GLY A 194 -23.71 -17.49 1.79
N GLU A 195 -22.75 -16.63 2.10
CA GLU A 195 -22.81 -15.21 1.73
C GLU A 195 -23.03 -15.08 0.21
N ARG A 196 -24.11 -14.41 -0.19
CA ARG A 196 -24.37 -14.12 -1.59
C ARG A 196 -23.28 -13.16 -2.10
N MET A 197 -22.51 -13.61 -3.09
CA MET A 197 -21.41 -12.84 -3.68
C MET A 197 -21.77 -12.31 -5.05
N VAL A 198 -21.38 -11.10 -5.34
CA VAL A 198 -21.48 -10.47 -6.68
C VAL A 198 -20.09 -10.34 -7.26
N ARG A 199 -19.95 -10.74 -8.51
CA ARG A 199 -18.74 -10.53 -9.31
C ARG A 199 -18.74 -9.12 -9.86
N ILE A 200 -17.70 -8.35 -9.58
CA ILE A 200 -17.51 -6.99 -10.07
C ILE A 200 -16.16 -6.86 -10.76
N LEU A 201 -16.08 -6.01 -11.77
CA LEU A 201 -14.81 -5.63 -12.39
C LEU A 201 -14.38 -4.27 -11.86
N ASN A 202 -13.08 -4.09 -11.60
CA ASN A 202 -12.53 -2.74 -11.40
C ASN A 202 -12.33 -2.04 -12.74
N THR A 203 -11.89 -0.78 -12.73
CA THR A 203 -11.61 0.00 -13.94
C THR A 203 -10.22 -0.27 -14.53
N GLY A 204 -9.52 -1.27 -14.05
CA GLY A 204 -8.15 -1.56 -14.41
C GLY A 204 -7.15 -0.77 -13.57
N SER A 205 -5.88 -0.87 -13.95
CA SER A 205 -4.80 -0.18 -13.26
C SER A 205 -3.75 0.36 -14.24
N ARG A 206 -2.99 1.35 -13.78
CA ARG A 206 -1.85 1.93 -14.48
C ARG A 206 -0.59 1.34 -13.88
N LYS A 207 0.24 0.70 -14.70
CA LYS A 207 1.59 0.29 -14.29
C LYS A 207 2.50 1.52 -14.34
N LEU A 208 3.27 1.74 -13.29
CA LEU A 208 4.20 2.85 -13.14
C LEU A 208 5.56 2.29 -12.71
N ILE A 209 6.65 2.86 -13.23
CA ILE A 209 8.02 2.41 -12.97
C ILE A 209 8.88 3.61 -12.60
N LEU A 210 9.68 3.48 -11.56
CA LEU A 210 10.76 4.39 -11.17
C LEU A 210 12.10 3.67 -11.37
N ARG A 211 13.01 4.26 -12.14
CA ARG A 211 14.38 3.76 -12.29
C ARG A 211 15.28 4.40 -11.24
N CYS A 212 16.06 3.57 -10.54
CA CYS A 212 16.93 3.97 -9.46
C CYS A 212 18.38 3.58 -9.78
N GLY A 213 19.35 4.42 -9.36
CA GLY A 213 20.77 4.09 -9.51
C GLY A 213 21.33 4.32 -10.91
N VAL A 214 20.66 5.15 -11.73
CA VAL A 214 21.18 5.60 -13.04
C VAL A 214 22.00 6.85 -12.87
#